data_868164cbbed067732ca39e0bb93d2cb9
#
_entry.id   868164cbbed067732ca39e0bb93d2cb9
#
_cell.length_a   1.000
_cell.length_b   1.000
_cell.length_c   1.000
_cell.angle_alpha   90.00
_cell.angle_beta   90.00
_cell.angle_gamma   90.00
#
_symmetry.space_group_name_H-M   'P 1'
#
loop_
_entity.id
_entity.type
_entity.pdbx_description
1 polymer ?
#
loop_
_entity_poly.entity_id
_entity_poly.type
_entity_poly.pdbx_seq_one_letter_code
_entity_poly.pdbx_strand_id
1 'polypeptide(L)'
;VTTFHVLPGSANLFGGRGVTLKNIWSKSVQGMKFPDAPYTLKMACGENPKRVYGSSRQPATRMGSVAGYREAWIKAKEYQNDSKSRDLKLDTLKGVLDGEILIQNHCYRGEEMLVMMDIAKEFDYKITTFHHAVEAYKIADELAKENICVAMWADWWGFKHEAFDMVWEN
;
A
#
# COMPACT_ATOMS: atom_id res chain seq x y z
N VAL A 1 23.73 0.37 -6.59
CA VAL A 1 22.54 1.00 -5.98
C VAL A 1 22.99 1.83 -4.80
N THR A 2 22.68 3.13 -4.82
CA THR A 2 23.10 4.10 -3.78
C THR A 2 21.98 4.35 -2.76
N THR A 3 20.74 4.13 -3.15
CA THR A 3 19.55 4.36 -2.35
C THR A 3 18.54 3.25 -2.61
N PHE A 4 17.81 2.81 -1.60
CA PHE A 4 16.76 1.81 -1.73
C PHE A 4 15.61 2.09 -0.76
N HIS A 5 14.43 1.63 -1.12
CA HIS A 5 13.23 1.73 -0.31
C HIS A 5 12.86 0.36 0.25
N VAL A 6 12.74 0.27 1.57
CA VAL A 6 12.34 -0.96 2.26
C VAL A 6 10.85 -0.90 2.53
N LEU A 7 10.12 -1.88 2.00
CA LEU A 7 8.67 -2.02 2.17
C LEU A 7 8.31 -3.34 2.83
N PRO A 8 7.30 -3.37 3.71
CA PRO A 8 6.69 -4.62 4.17
C PRO A 8 6.07 -5.42 3.02
N GLY A 9 5.83 -6.71 3.25
CA GLY A 9 5.13 -7.58 2.31
C GLY A 9 3.64 -7.24 2.15
N SER A 10 2.96 -7.99 1.27
CA SER A 10 1.56 -7.75 0.87
C SER A 10 0.54 -8.68 1.54
N ALA A 11 0.90 -9.34 2.64
CA ALA A 11 0.03 -10.28 3.34
C ALA A 11 -1.09 -9.62 4.18
N ASN A 12 -0.99 -8.33 4.43
CA ASN A 12 -1.93 -7.58 5.27
C ASN A 12 -2.54 -6.41 4.50
N LEU A 13 -3.77 -6.01 4.88
CA LEU A 13 -4.40 -4.79 4.36
C LEU A 13 -3.49 -3.56 4.59
N PHE A 14 -2.94 -3.47 5.80
CA PHE A 14 -1.94 -2.48 6.21
C PHE A 14 -0.72 -3.24 6.71
N GLY A 15 0.35 -3.22 5.94
CA GLY A 15 1.56 -4.01 6.19
C GLY A 15 2.54 -3.36 7.17
N GLY A 16 2.45 -2.05 7.34
CA GLY A 16 3.36 -1.27 8.18
C GLY A 16 4.15 -0.22 7.41
N ARG A 17 4.98 0.52 8.15
CA ARG A 17 5.79 1.61 7.58
C ARG A 17 6.95 1.10 6.74
N GLY A 18 7.18 1.76 5.61
CA GLY A 18 8.40 1.66 4.82
C GLY A 18 9.31 2.86 5.04
N VAL A 19 10.57 2.72 4.64
CA VAL A 19 11.61 3.74 4.83
C VAL A 19 12.58 3.76 3.66
N THR A 20 13.02 4.95 3.26
CA THR A 20 14.08 5.13 2.27
C THR A 20 15.44 5.20 2.97
N LEU A 21 16.38 4.40 2.49
CA LEU A 21 17.71 4.26 3.07
C LEU A 21 18.78 4.57 2.03
N LYS A 22 19.90 5.13 2.51
CA LYS A 22 21.16 5.21 1.76
C LYS A 22 21.88 3.86 1.88
N ASN A 23 22.45 3.38 0.80
CA ASN A 23 23.28 2.17 0.82
C ASN A 23 24.71 2.50 1.28
N ILE A 24 24.85 2.83 2.54
CA ILE A 24 26.13 3.18 3.19
C ILE A 24 26.34 2.29 4.42
N TRP A 25 27.61 2.12 4.79
CA TRP A 25 27.91 1.46 6.06
C TRP A 25 27.47 2.35 7.24
N SER A 26 26.78 1.76 8.22
CA SER A 26 26.37 2.41 9.46
C SER A 26 26.20 1.40 10.58
N LYS A 27 26.45 1.81 11.82
CA LYS A 27 26.23 0.99 13.02
C LYS A 27 24.75 0.75 13.33
N SER A 28 23.84 1.54 12.74
CA SER A 28 22.39 1.41 12.94
C SER A 28 21.62 1.86 11.70
N VAL A 29 20.38 1.40 11.59
CA VAL A 29 19.45 1.82 10.53
C VAL A 29 19.23 3.34 10.54
N GLN A 30 19.28 3.98 11.72
CA GLN A 30 19.10 5.44 11.82
C GLN A 30 20.16 6.20 11.01
N GLY A 31 21.41 5.76 11.03
CA GLY A 31 22.47 6.38 10.23
C GLY A 31 22.33 6.12 8.71
N MET A 32 21.56 5.13 8.32
CA MET A 32 21.26 4.83 6.91
C MET A 32 20.05 5.61 6.38
N LYS A 33 19.17 6.14 7.22
CA LYS A 33 18.00 6.88 6.75
C LYS A 33 18.37 7.98 5.77
N PHE A 34 17.60 8.06 4.69
CA PHE A 34 17.75 9.15 3.74
C PHE A 34 17.19 10.43 4.39
N PRO A 35 17.97 11.54 4.46
CA PRO A 35 17.49 12.77 5.07
C PRO A 35 16.21 13.26 4.42
N ASP A 36 15.26 13.70 5.23
CA ASP A 36 14.00 14.33 4.84
C ASP A 36 13.10 13.49 3.91
N ALA A 37 13.45 12.21 3.67
CA ALA A 37 12.57 11.32 2.93
C ALA A 37 11.35 10.96 3.78
N PRO A 38 10.11 11.12 3.25
CA PRO A 38 8.91 10.77 3.99
C PRO A 38 8.86 9.27 4.26
N TYR A 39 8.22 8.89 5.36
CA TYR A 39 7.85 7.50 5.57
C TYR A 39 6.75 7.09 4.61
N THR A 40 6.62 5.80 4.40
CA THR A 40 5.53 5.25 3.61
C THR A 40 4.72 4.26 4.42
N LEU A 41 3.49 4.00 3.98
CA LEU A 41 2.66 2.91 4.48
C LEU A 41 2.45 1.90 3.36
N LYS A 42 2.86 0.65 3.59
CA LYS A 42 2.52 -0.45 2.70
C LYS A 42 1.08 -0.89 2.93
N MET A 43 0.30 -0.87 1.85
CA MET A 43 -1.03 -1.49 1.79
C MET A 43 -1.03 -2.61 0.76
N ALA A 44 -2.05 -3.45 0.78
CA ALA A 44 -2.24 -4.49 -0.21
C ALA A 44 -3.73 -4.77 -0.47
N CYS A 45 -4.09 -4.88 -1.76
CA CYS A 45 -5.39 -5.37 -2.22
C CYS A 45 -5.28 -6.80 -2.77
N GLY A 46 -6.38 -7.33 -3.26
CA GLY A 46 -6.44 -8.56 -4.02
C GLY A 46 -6.32 -9.85 -3.20
N GLU A 47 -5.74 -10.87 -3.84
CA GLU A 47 -5.70 -12.21 -3.24
C GLU A 47 -4.79 -12.33 -2.03
N ASN A 48 -3.68 -11.58 -1.97
CA ASN A 48 -2.68 -11.80 -0.95
C ASN A 48 -3.21 -11.58 0.48
N PRO A 49 -3.87 -10.47 0.82
CA PRO A 49 -4.39 -10.27 2.18
C PRO A 49 -5.41 -11.32 2.60
N LYS A 50 -6.30 -11.74 1.69
CA LYS A 50 -7.33 -12.74 2.00
C LYS A 50 -6.79 -14.16 2.02
N ARG A 51 -5.79 -14.49 1.19
CA ARG A 51 -5.25 -15.84 1.06
C ARG A 51 -4.33 -16.21 2.21
N VAL A 52 -3.43 -15.31 2.59
CA VAL A 52 -2.37 -15.65 3.55
C VAL A 52 -2.92 -15.98 4.94
N TYR A 53 -3.93 -15.28 5.39
CA TYR A 53 -4.48 -15.45 6.74
C TYR A 53 -5.97 -15.80 6.78
N GLY A 54 -6.65 -15.91 5.63
CA GLY A 54 -8.10 -16.07 5.53
C GLY A 54 -8.66 -17.32 6.20
N SER A 55 -7.83 -18.36 6.45
CA SER A 55 -8.22 -19.53 7.23
C SER A 55 -8.16 -19.32 8.74
N SER A 56 -7.48 -18.30 9.22
CA SER A 56 -7.23 -18.05 10.65
C SER A 56 -7.81 -16.73 11.16
N ARG A 57 -7.95 -15.72 10.29
CA ARG A 57 -8.48 -14.40 10.62
C ARG A 57 -8.99 -13.66 9.38
N GLN A 58 -9.74 -12.59 9.60
CA GLN A 58 -10.16 -11.70 8.51
C GLN A 58 -8.97 -10.85 7.97
N PRO A 59 -9.01 -10.42 6.69
CA PRO A 59 -10.09 -10.71 5.73
C PRO A 59 -9.93 -12.08 5.06
N ALA A 60 -11.06 -12.76 4.77
CA ALA A 60 -11.11 -14.00 4.02
C ALA A 60 -11.70 -13.82 2.61
N THR A 61 -12.24 -12.64 2.30
CA THR A 61 -12.86 -12.28 1.02
C THR A 61 -12.43 -10.89 0.57
N ARG A 62 -12.60 -10.57 -0.74
CA ARG A 62 -12.38 -9.19 -1.23
C ARG A 62 -13.32 -8.19 -0.58
N MET A 63 -14.58 -8.55 -0.37
CA MET A 63 -15.54 -7.69 0.36
C MET A 63 -15.08 -7.43 1.80
N GLY A 64 -14.56 -8.46 2.48
CA GLY A 64 -13.95 -8.33 3.80
C GLY A 64 -12.72 -7.41 3.81
N SER A 65 -11.91 -7.42 2.74
CA SER A 65 -10.79 -6.48 2.58
C SER A 65 -11.28 -5.05 2.49
N VAL A 66 -12.28 -4.78 1.65
CA VAL A 66 -12.88 -3.44 1.49
C VAL A 66 -13.50 -2.93 2.79
N ALA A 67 -14.21 -3.78 3.52
CA ALA A 67 -14.75 -3.44 4.84
C ALA A 67 -13.62 -3.11 5.84
N GLY A 68 -12.55 -3.90 5.85
CA GLY A 68 -11.40 -3.69 6.74
C GLY A 68 -10.64 -2.37 6.47
N TYR A 69 -10.52 -1.95 5.21
CA TYR A 69 -9.95 -0.63 4.89
C TYR A 69 -10.81 0.49 5.46
N ARG A 70 -12.13 0.45 5.22
CA ARG A 70 -13.05 1.48 5.71
C ARG A 70 -13.08 1.55 7.24
N GLU A 71 -13.15 0.40 7.91
CA GLU A 71 -13.10 0.32 9.37
C GLU A 71 -11.83 0.99 9.93
N ALA A 72 -10.68 0.72 9.33
CA ALA A 72 -9.41 1.30 9.78
C ALA A 72 -9.36 2.82 9.54
N TRP A 73 -9.83 3.30 8.39
CA TRP A 73 -9.86 4.72 8.09
C TRP A 73 -10.87 5.51 8.95
N ILE A 74 -12.04 4.92 9.27
CA ILE A 74 -13.00 5.50 10.21
C ILE A 74 -12.32 5.70 11.56
N LYS A 75 -11.67 4.66 12.10
CA LYS A 75 -10.93 4.74 13.37
C LYS A 75 -9.81 5.78 13.33
N ALA A 76 -9.11 5.89 12.20
CA ALA A 76 -8.03 6.86 12.04
C ALA A 76 -8.55 8.31 12.01
N LYS A 77 -9.72 8.56 11.40
CA LYS A 77 -10.36 9.89 11.41
C LYS A 77 -10.84 10.31 12.80
N GLU A 78 -11.27 9.36 13.61
CA GLU A 78 -11.73 9.61 14.98
C GLU A 78 -10.55 9.72 15.98
N TYR A 79 -9.38 9.24 15.59
CA TYR A 79 -8.22 9.16 16.47
C TYR A 79 -7.62 10.54 16.76
N GLN A 80 -7.52 10.84 18.06
CA GLN A 80 -6.78 11.98 18.57
C GLN A 80 -5.53 11.48 19.28
N ASN A 81 -4.38 11.91 18.77
CA ASN A 81 -3.09 11.53 19.35
C ASN A 81 -2.87 12.28 20.66
N ASP A 82 -3.36 11.75 21.75
CA ASP A 82 -3.03 12.23 23.08
C ASP A 82 -2.02 11.27 23.76
N SER A 83 -1.25 11.80 24.72
CA SER A 83 -0.22 11.03 25.42
C SER A 83 -0.77 9.88 26.29
N LYS A 84 -2.08 9.82 26.52
CA LYS A 84 -2.72 8.83 27.39
C LYS A 84 -3.29 7.63 26.64
N SER A 85 -3.62 7.81 25.36
CA SER A 85 -4.29 6.80 24.52
C SER A 85 -3.59 6.53 23.19
N ARG A 86 -2.27 6.70 23.14
CA ARG A 86 -1.48 6.55 21.91
C ARG A 86 -1.56 5.14 21.33
N ASP A 87 -2.01 5.03 20.07
CA ASP A 87 -2.01 3.82 19.26
C ASP A 87 -1.09 3.98 18.04
N LEU A 88 -0.01 3.20 17.98
CA LEU A 88 1.00 3.31 16.90
C LEU A 88 0.45 2.95 15.52
N LYS A 89 -0.59 2.14 15.44
CA LYS A 89 -1.25 1.81 14.17
C LYS A 89 -2.06 3.01 13.68
N LEU A 90 -2.84 3.60 14.57
CA LEU A 90 -3.64 4.79 14.28
C LEU A 90 -2.77 6.03 14.04
N ASP A 91 -1.64 6.20 14.76
CA ASP A 91 -0.63 7.21 14.45
C ASP A 91 -0.17 7.13 12.98
N THR A 92 0.05 5.92 12.48
CA THR A 92 0.50 5.71 11.10
C THR A 92 -0.59 6.04 10.10
N LEU A 93 -1.83 5.61 10.35
CA LEU A 93 -2.97 5.91 9.48
C LEU A 93 -3.30 7.41 9.50
N LYS A 94 -3.25 8.03 10.67
CA LYS A 94 -3.45 9.48 10.78
C LYS A 94 -2.37 10.25 10.01
N GLY A 95 -1.10 9.86 10.10
CA GLY A 95 -0.03 10.48 9.31
C GLY A 95 -0.26 10.36 7.79
N VAL A 96 -0.97 9.34 7.32
CA VAL A 96 -1.43 9.28 5.92
C VAL A 96 -2.51 10.31 5.64
N LEU A 97 -3.53 10.42 6.50
CA LEU A 97 -4.60 11.41 6.34
C LEU A 97 -4.08 12.85 6.42
N ASP A 98 -3.03 13.08 7.20
CA ASP A 98 -2.35 14.38 7.32
C ASP A 98 -1.36 14.65 6.16
N GLY A 99 -1.15 13.68 5.25
CA GLY A 99 -0.25 13.80 4.09
C GLY A 99 1.24 13.63 4.41
N GLU A 100 1.60 13.24 5.63
CA GLU A 100 3.00 13.05 6.08
C GLU A 100 3.57 11.69 5.68
N ILE A 101 2.71 10.68 5.50
CA ILE A 101 3.07 9.29 5.17
C ILE A 101 2.47 8.94 3.80
N LEU A 102 3.31 8.50 2.88
CA LEU A 102 2.93 8.20 1.51
C LEU A 102 2.45 6.74 1.35
N ILE A 103 1.38 6.51 0.60
CA ILE A 103 0.85 5.17 0.35
C ILE A 103 1.63 4.45 -0.75
N GLN A 104 2.06 3.22 -0.46
CA GLN A 104 2.66 2.25 -1.39
C GLN A 104 1.75 1.01 -1.42
N ASN A 105 0.88 0.91 -2.41
CA ASN A 105 -0.18 -0.10 -2.43
C ASN A 105 0.14 -1.25 -3.40
N HIS A 106 0.19 -2.48 -2.90
CA HIS A 106 0.26 -3.67 -3.75
C HIS A 106 -1.10 -3.97 -4.35
N CYS A 107 -1.20 -4.07 -5.68
CA CYS A 107 -2.43 -4.42 -6.38
C CYS A 107 -2.10 -4.94 -7.78
N TYR A 108 -2.67 -6.06 -8.20
CA TYR A 108 -2.44 -6.60 -9.55
C TYR A 108 -3.49 -6.13 -10.55
N ARG A 109 -4.77 -6.22 -10.21
CA ARG A 109 -5.88 -6.03 -11.13
C ARG A 109 -6.35 -4.58 -11.24
N GLY A 110 -6.72 -4.18 -12.46
CA GLY A 110 -7.18 -2.82 -12.77
C GLY A 110 -8.42 -2.42 -11.97
N GLU A 111 -9.43 -3.29 -11.93
CA GLU A 111 -10.65 -3.01 -11.17
C GLU A 111 -10.43 -2.89 -9.66
N GLU A 112 -9.48 -3.63 -9.10
CA GLU A 112 -9.15 -3.51 -7.67
C GLU A 112 -8.37 -2.23 -7.37
N MET A 113 -7.50 -1.77 -8.29
CA MET A 113 -6.86 -0.46 -8.18
C MET A 113 -7.90 0.67 -8.19
N LEU A 114 -8.91 0.61 -9.06
CA LEU A 114 -10.00 1.58 -9.07
C LEU A 114 -10.77 1.60 -7.75
N VAL A 115 -11.10 0.43 -7.18
CA VAL A 115 -11.73 0.35 -5.84
C VAL A 115 -10.86 1.01 -4.77
N MET A 116 -9.54 0.81 -4.80
CA MET A 116 -8.64 1.47 -3.84
C MET A 116 -8.60 2.98 -4.04
N MET A 117 -8.67 3.46 -5.30
CA MET A 117 -8.76 4.89 -5.60
C MET A 117 -10.08 5.49 -5.10
N ASP A 118 -11.19 4.78 -5.21
CA ASP A 118 -12.48 5.22 -4.68
C ASP A 118 -12.46 5.33 -3.15
N ILE A 119 -11.86 4.36 -2.45
CA ILE A 119 -11.65 4.41 -1.00
C ILE A 119 -10.73 5.59 -0.63
N ALA A 120 -9.70 5.86 -1.42
CA ALA A 120 -8.82 7.01 -1.19
C ALA A 120 -9.58 8.33 -1.27
N LYS A 121 -10.49 8.47 -2.25
CA LYS A 121 -11.37 9.63 -2.38
C LYS A 121 -12.39 9.74 -1.24
N GLU A 122 -12.98 8.61 -0.82
CA GLU A 122 -13.94 8.55 0.30
C GLU A 122 -13.34 9.06 1.61
N PHE A 123 -12.06 8.78 1.84
CA PHE A 123 -11.36 9.12 3.10
C PHE A 123 -10.38 10.29 2.98
N ASP A 124 -10.27 10.89 1.78
CA ASP A 124 -9.41 12.04 1.49
C ASP A 124 -7.92 11.78 1.76
N TYR A 125 -7.41 10.66 1.23
CA TYR A 125 -5.98 10.40 1.21
C TYR A 125 -5.49 10.12 -0.21
N LYS A 126 -4.17 10.17 -0.44
CA LYS A 126 -3.57 9.93 -1.76
C LYS A 126 -2.80 8.61 -1.81
N ILE A 127 -3.05 7.83 -2.86
CA ILE A 127 -2.19 6.71 -3.23
C ILE A 127 -1.03 7.27 -4.03
N THR A 128 0.20 7.01 -3.59
CA THR A 128 1.40 7.49 -4.29
C THR A 128 1.81 6.52 -5.40
N THR A 129 1.78 5.21 -5.12
CA THR A 129 2.26 4.20 -6.07
C THR A 129 1.49 2.90 -5.92
N PHE A 130 1.07 2.32 -7.04
CA PHE A 130 0.70 0.92 -7.11
C PHE A 130 1.91 0.05 -7.48
N HIS A 131 2.13 -1.02 -6.72
CA HIS A 131 3.21 -1.99 -6.92
C HIS A 131 2.71 -3.28 -7.52
N HIS A 132 3.51 -3.86 -8.40
CA HIS A 132 3.19 -5.12 -9.10
C HIS A 132 1.91 -5.00 -9.93
N ALA A 133 1.63 -3.78 -10.40
CA ALA A 133 0.34 -3.40 -10.98
C ALA A 133 0.26 -3.81 -12.46
N VAL A 134 0.30 -5.11 -12.70
CA VAL A 134 0.40 -5.72 -14.03
C VAL A 134 -0.77 -5.40 -14.96
N GLU A 135 -1.92 -4.97 -14.47
CA GLU A 135 -3.04 -4.49 -15.26
C GLU A 135 -3.19 -2.96 -15.26
N ALA A 136 -2.19 -2.22 -14.80
CA ALA A 136 -2.25 -0.76 -14.79
C ALA A 136 -2.48 -0.13 -16.18
N TYR A 137 -2.01 -0.79 -17.24
CA TYR A 137 -2.24 -0.34 -18.61
C TYR A 137 -3.73 -0.21 -18.97
N LYS A 138 -4.61 -1.00 -18.35
CA LYS A 138 -6.07 -0.95 -18.58
C LYS A 138 -6.73 0.32 -18.03
N ILE A 139 -6.08 0.98 -17.08
CA ILE A 139 -6.59 2.16 -16.36
C ILE A 139 -5.54 3.29 -16.32
N ALA A 140 -4.70 3.36 -17.36
CA ALA A 140 -3.58 4.30 -17.40
C ALA A 140 -4.04 5.77 -17.31
N ASP A 141 -5.15 6.11 -17.96
CA ASP A 141 -5.71 7.46 -17.95
C ASP A 141 -6.20 7.88 -16.56
N GLU A 142 -6.84 6.96 -15.82
CA GLU A 142 -7.31 7.18 -14.46
C GLU A 142 -6.13 7.38 -13.51
N LEU A 143 -5.08 6.56 -13.63
CA LEU A 143 -3.87 6.68 -12.82
C LEU A 143 -3.14 8.01 -13.10
N ALA A 144 -3.01 8.39 -14.38
CA ALA A 144 -2.39 9.64 -14.77
C ALA A 144 -3.16 10.86 -14.25
N LYS A 145 -4.49 10.84 -14.32
CA LYS A 145 -5.36 11.91 -13.81
C LYS A 145 -5.16 12.16 -12.31
N GLU A 146 -4.94 11.11 -11.53
CA GLU A 146 -4.73 11.19 -10.08
C GLU A 146 -3.24 11.32 -9.69
N ASN A 147 -2.32 11.42 -10.68
CA ASN A 147 -0.87 11.46 -10.48
C ASN A 147 -0.34 10.29 -9.67
N ILE A 148 -0.84 9.08 -9.93
CA ILE A 148 -0.41 7.85 -9.27
C ILE A 148 0.69 7.19 -10.10
N CYS A 149 1.83 6.91 -9.47
CA CYS A 149 2.93 6.16 -10.08
C CYS A 149 2.63 4.66 -10.09
N VAL A 150 3.29 3.94 -11.00
CA VAL A 150 3.16 2.49 -11.13
C VAL A 150 4.54 1.85 -11.16
N ALA A 151 4.73 0.81 -10.34
CA ALA A 151 5.88 -0.10 -10.41
C ALA A 151 5.39 -1.43 -10.98
N MET A 152 5.77 -1.72 -12.22
CA MET A 152 5.32 -2.89 -12.98
C MET A 152 6.42 -3.93 -13.13
N TRP A 153 6.03 -5.18 -13.40
CA TRP A 153 6.92 -6.20 -13.92
C TRP A 153 7.03 -6.04 -15.44
N ALA A 154 8.22 -6.19 -15.99
CA ALA A 154 8.43 -6.16 -17.44
C ALA A 154 7.79 -7.39 -18.13
N ASP A 155 7.85 -8.52 -17.44
CA ASP A 155 7.17 -9.75 -17.81
C ASP A 155 6.62 -10.43 -16.56
N TRP A 156 5.61 -11.27 -16.71
CA TRP A 156 4.92 -11.93 -15.62
C TRP A 156 4.51 -13.36 -15.99
N TRP A 157 4.85 -14.32 -15.14
CA TRP A 157 4.67 -15.74 -15.41
C TRP A 157 3.26 -16.27 -15.06
N GLY A 158 2.34 -15.44 -14.63
CA GLY A 158 0.95 -15.81 -14.39
C GLY A 158 0.72 -16.84 -13.27
N PHE A 159 1.62 -16.95 -12.30
CA PHE A 159 1.49 -17.93 -11.21
C PHE A 159 0.50 -17.53 -10.11
N LYS A 160 -0.02 -16.31 -10.14
CA LYS A 160 -1.06 -15.84 -9.24
C LYS A 160 -2.44 -16.09 -9.83
N HIS A 161 -3.40 -16.51 -9.02
CA HIS A 161 -4.75 -16.79 -9.49
C HIS A 161 -5.41 -15.56 -10.12
N GLU A 162 -5.20 -14.38 -9.55
CA GLU A 162 -5.78 -13.13 -10.04
C GLU A 162 -5.06 -12.55 -11.26
N ALA A 163 -3.97 -13.14 -11.71
CA ALA A 163 -3.17 -12.62 -12.81
C ALA A 163 -2.94 -13.65 -13.94
N PHE A 164 -3.62 -14.80 -13.92
CA PHE A 164 -3.39 -15.87 -14.90
C PHE A 164 -3.88 -15.53 -16.30
N ASP A 165 -4.84 -14.63 -16.42
CA ASP A 165 -5.48 -14.20 -17.68
C ASP A 165 -5.00 -12.82 -18.16
N MET A 166 -3.95 -12.28 -17.53
CA MET A 166 -3.41 -10.97 -17.93
C MET A 166 -2.49 -11.07 -19.14
N VAL A 167 -2.23 -9.91 -19.76
CA VAL A 167 -1.22 -9.78 -20.81
C VAL A 167 0.18 -9.96 -20.24
N TRP A 168 1.02 -10.74 -20.93
CA TRP A 168 2.37 -11.09 -20.48
C TRP A 168 3.39 -9.96 -20.63
N GLU A 169 3.11 -9.02 -21.55
CA GLU A 169 3.97 -7.89 -21.87
C GLU A 169 3.34 -6.58 -21.40
N ASN A 170 4.06 -5.81 -20.63
CA ASN A 170 3.65 -4.51 -20.12
C ASN A 170 4.64 -3.41 -20.59
#